data_5e409675ef8ccbeed50c1b1b0f22b37c
#
_entry.id   5e409675ef8ccbeed50c1b1b0f22b37c
#
_cell.length_a   1.000
_cell.length_b   1.000
_cell.length_c   1.000
_cell.angle_alpha   90.00
_cell.angle_beta   90.00
_cell.angle_gamma   90.00
#
_symmetry.space_group_name_H-M   'P 1'
#
loop_
_entity.id
_entity.type
_entity.pdbx_description
1 polymer ?
#
loop_
_entity_poly.entity_id
_entity_poly.type
_entity_poly.pdbx_seq_one_letter_code
_entity_poly.pdbx_strand_id
1 'polypeptide(L)'
;MRLTVQQSARQKVRVAIIMGSSSDAPRMKAAAEALTEFGVSYVQKVVSAHRTPKEMYAFASEAESKGYEVIIAGAGGAAHLPGMVASLTTLPVIGVPVNVTKLNGLDALLSVVQMPAGVPVACVAVDNSYNAGLLAVKILGTQDQKLRFKLRAYQEKLRKKVLKMKV
;
A
#
# COMPACT_ATOMS: atom_id res chain seq x y z
N MET A 1 -25.64 39.10 9.98
CA MET A 1 -25.04 38.38 8.84
C MET A 1 -24.22 37.22 9.37
N ARG A 2 -24.79 35.97 9.42
CA ARG A 2 -24.13 34.80 10.00
C ARG A 2 -23.39 34.07 8.87
N LEU A 3 -22.06 34.04 8.95
CA LEU A 3 -21.22 33.24 8.05
C LEU A 3 -21.37 31.77 8.41
N THR A 4 -21.99 31.01 7.50
CA THR A 4 -22.09 29.57 7.59
C THR A 4 -20.74 28.98 7.18
N VAL A 5 -19.94 28.54 8.15
CA VAL A 5 -18.72 27.76 7.87
C VAL A 5 -19.17 26.38 7.46
N GLN A 6 -19.15 26.09 6.17
CA GLN A 6 -19.25 24.71 5.66
C GLN A 6 -17.98 23.96 6.10
N GLN A 7 -18.09 23.15 7.15
CA GLN A 7 -17.10 22.13 7.47
C GLN A 7 -17.16 21.07 6.35
N SER A 8 -16.23 21.17 5.40
CA SER A 8 -15.90 20.06 4.51
C SER A 8 -15.54 18.87 5.41
N ALA A 9 -16.38 17.84 5.43
CA ALA A 9 -16.10 16.59 6.11
C ALA A 9 -14.75 16.07 5.58
N ARG A 10 -13.69 16.08 6.39
CA ARG A 10 -12.39 15.49 6.03
C ARG A 10 -12.64 14.03 5.69
N GLN A 11 -12.50 13.68 4.43
CA GLN A 11 -12.65 12.31 3.98
C GLN A 11 -11.69 11.42 4.79
N LYS A 12 -12.23 10.40 5.47
CA LYS A 12 -11.46 9.48 6.31
C LYS A 12 -10.37 8.82 5.46
N VAL A 13 -9.11 8.92 5.89
CA VAL A 13 -7.98 8.26 5.22
C VAL A 13 -8.07 6.75 5.46
N ARG A 14 -8.13 5.95 4.38
CA ARG A 14 -8.36 4.51 4.43
C ARG A 14 -7.08 3.68 4.25
N VAL A 15 -6.09 4.19 3.53
CA VAL A 15 -4.86 3.46 3.21
C VAL A 15 -3.63 4.25 3.68
N ALA A 16 -2.70 3.57 4.35
CA ALA A 16 -1.39 4.12 4.63
C ALA A 16 -0.35 3.51 3.67
N ILE A 17 0.37 4.35 2.94
CA ILE A 17 1.56 3.97 2.17
C ILE A 17 2.77 4.35 3.01
N ILE A 18 3.56 3.37 3.41
CA ILE A 18 4.77 3.59 4.21
C ILE A 18 6.01 3.07 3.48
N MET A 19 7.14 3.67 3.76
CA MET A 19 8.42 3.29 3.17
C MET A 19 9.57 3.53 4.14
N GLY A 20 10.63 2.71 4.03
CA GLY A 20 11.78 2.77 4.95
C GLY A 20 12.65 4.01 4.79
N SER A 21 12.59 4.67 3.63
CA SER A 21 13.37 5.87 3.29
C SER A 21 12.61 6.73 2.28
N SER A 22 12.90 8.03 2.26
CA SER A 22 12.43 8.93 1.20
C SER A 22 12.99 8.55 -0.18
N SER A 23 14.12 7.86 -0.24
CA SER A 23 14.69 7.31 -1.49
C SER A 23 13.79 6.28 -2.17
N ASP A 24 12.86 5.66 -1.44
CA ASP A 24 11.93 4.66 -1.97
C ASP A 24 10.70 5.33 -2.62
N ALA A 25 10.47 6.62 -2.35
CA ALA A 25 9.28 7.34 -2.80
C ALA A 25 9.06 7.29 -4.31
N PRO A 26 10.06 7.40 -5.20
CA PRO A 26 9.83 7.27 -6.64
C PRO A 26 9.25 5.92 -7.04
N ARG A 27 9.66 4.82 -6.38
CA ARG A 27 9.17 3.46 -6.65
C ARG A 27 7.79 3.21 -6.02
N MET A 28 7.48 3.92 -4.93
CA MET A 28 6.19 3.81 -4.23
C MET A 28 5.10 4.72 -4.82
N LYS A 29 5.46 5.65 -5.72
CA LYS A 29 4.54 6.64 -6.31
C LYS A 29 3.33 5.99 -7.00
N ALA A 30 3.56 4.90 -7.73
CA ALA A 30 2.50 4.23 -8.48
C ALA A 30 1.40 3.63 -7.58
N ALA A 31 1.68 3.32 -6.31
CA ALA A 31 0.64 2.93 -5.36
C ALA A 31 -0.35 4.07 -5.09
N ALA A 32 0.16 5.29 -4.92
CA ALA A 32 -0.65 6.49 -4.75
C ALA A 32 -1.48 6.81 -6.01
N GLU A 33 -0.90 6.64 -7.20
CA GLU A 33 -1.59 6.81 -8.48
C GLU A 33 -2.77 5.83 -8.61
N ALA A 34 -2.56 4.55 -8.29
CA ALA A 34 -3.63 3.56 -8.29
C ALA A 34 -4.75 3.94 -7.32
N LEU A 35 -4.44 4.32 -6.08
CA LEU A 35 -5.46 4.73 -5.10
C LEU A 35 -6.23 5.97 -5.57
N THR A 36 -5.54 6.94 -6.17
CA THR A 36 -6.14 8.16 -6.73
C THR A 36 -7.10 7.82 -7.88
N GLU A 37 -6.71 6.94 -8.81
CA GLU A 37 -7.55 6.49 -9.93
C GLU A 37 -8.89 5.92 -9.44
N PHE A 38 -8.88 5.19 -8.33
CA PHE A 38 -10.10 4.62 -7.75
C PHE A 38 -10.82 5.55 -6.76
N GLY A 39 -10.23 6.71 -6.42
CA GLY A 39 -10.80 7.67 -5.47
C GLY A 39 -10.71 7.20 -4.02
N VAL A 40 -9.68 6.43 -3.68
CA VAL A 40 -9.40 5.97 -2.32
C VAL A 40 -8.44 6.96 -1.64
N SER A 41 -8.83 7.45 -0.46
CA SER A 41 -8.02 8.35 0.34
C SER A 41 -6.84 7.63 1.00
N TYR A 42 -5.67 8.25 0.96
CA TYR A 42 -4.44 7.68 1.52
C TYR A 42 -3.54 8.74 2.16
N VAL A 43 -2.58 8.27 2.94
CA VAL A 43 -1.45 9.06 3.44
C VAL A 43 -0.14 8.37 3.03
N GLN A 44 0.91 9.16 2.83
CA GLN A 44 2.27 8.64 2.61
C GLN A 44 3.16 9.06 3.77
N LYS A 45 3.97 8.11 4.29
CA LYS A 45 4.90 8.36 5.39
C LYS A 45 6.22 7.60 5.22
N VAL A 46 7.31 8.20 5.65
CA VAL A 46 8.56 7.48 5.92
C VAL A 46 8.47 6.88 7.31
N VAL A 47 8.64 5.57 7.41
CA VAL A 47 8.62 4.78 8.64
C VAL A 47 9.76 3.78 8.56
N SER A 48 10.85 4.00 9.29
CA SER A 48 12.02 3.15 9.17
C SER A 48 12.04 2.08 10.27
N ALA A 49 12.00 0.80 9.87
CA ALA A 49 12.06 -0.31 10.80
C ALA A 49 13.39 -0.35 11.58
N HIS A 50 14.50 -0.01 10.92
CA HIS A 50 15.84 -0.13 11.51
C HIS A 50 16.35 1.14 12.19
N ARG A 51 15.94 2.32 11.70
CA ARG A 51 16.48 3.61 12.18
C ARG A 51 15.54 4.32 13.16
N THR A 52 14.23 4.04 13.08
CA THR A 52 13.20 4.60 13.97
C THR A 52 12.23 3.50 14.41
N PRO A 53 12.73 2.44 15.13
CA PRO A 53 11.90 1.29 15.49
C PRO A 53 10.76 1.64 16.45
N LYS A 54 10.93 2.60 17.34
CA LYS A 54 9.88 3.05 18.27
C LYS A 54 8.71 3.69 17.53
N GLU A 55 9.01 4.56 16.56
CA GLU A 55 8.03 5.24 15.72
C GLU A 55 7.32 4.25 14.79
N MET A 56 8.03 3.24 14.30
CA MET A 56 7.46 2.16 13.51
C MET A 56 6.48 1.33 14.36
N TYR A 57 6.87 0.96 15.57
CA TYR A 57 6.00 0.26 16.52
C TYR A 57 4.72 1.05 16.81
N ALA A 58 4.86 2.33 17.18
CA ALA A 58 3.72 3.21 17.45
C ALA A 58 2.81 3.36 16.23
N PHE A 59 3.39 3.55 15.03
CA PHE A 59 2.63 3.61 13.79
C PHE A 59 1.78 2.35 13.57
N ALA A 60 2.38 1.17 13.67
CA ALA A 60 1.72 -0.10 13.39
C ALA A 60 0.61 -0.42 14.41
N SER A 61 0.90 -0.23 15.71
CA SER A 61 -0.04 -0.50 16.80
C SER A 61 -1.24 0.47 16.80
N GLU A 62 -1.06 1.70 16.33
CA GLU A 62 -2.11 2.72 16.29
C GLU A 62 -2.82 2.81 14.93
N ALA A 63 -2.40 2.03 13.92
CA ALA A 63 -2.89 2.17 12.55
C ALA A 63 -4.41 2.01 12.44
N GLU A 64 -4.98 1.03 13.12
CA GLU A 64 -6.42 0.76 13.13
C GLU A 64 -7.19 1.91 13.81
N SER A 65 -6.75 2.36 14.98
CA SER A 65 -7.39 3.46 15.72
C SER A 65 -7.34 4.79 14.97
N LYS A 66 -6.33 4.98 14.10
CA LYS A 66 -6.23 6.12 13.17
C LYS A 66 -7.14 6.00 11.96
N GLY A 67 -7.85 4.88 11.82
CA GLY A 67 -8.85 4.64 10.80
C GLY A 67 -8.30 4.10 9.50
N TYR A 68 -7.05 3.65 9.44
CA TYR A 68 -6.55 2.91 8.29
C TYR A 68 -7.22 1.54 8.21
N GLU A 69 -7.38 1.04 7.00
CA GLU A 69 -8.00 -0.25 6.71
C GLU A 69 -7.02 -1.18 5.98
N VAL A 70 -6.00 -0.62 5.31
CA VAL A 70 -4.94 -1.36 4.62
C VAL A 70 -3.63 -0.59 4.73
N ILE A 71 -2.52 -1.29 4.89
CA ILE A 71 -1.16 -0.72 4.88
C ILE A 71 -0.41 -1.26 3.66
N ILE A 72 0.19 -0.36 2.88
CA ILE A 72 1.13 -0.69 1.81
C ILE A 72 2.51 -0.31 2.30
N ALA A 73 3.43 -1.27 2.41
CA ALA A 73 4.77 -1.07 2.97
C ALA A 73 5.85 -1.40 1.95
N GLY A 74 6.62 -0.40 1.53
CA GLY A 74 7.76 -0.54 0.63
C GLY A 74 9.08 -0.61 1.38
N ALA A 75 9.93 -1.57 1.03
CA ALA A 75 11.26 -1.69 1.60
C ALA A 75 12.23 -2.39 0.65
N GLY A 76 13.49 -1.97 0.66
CA GLY A 76 14.56 -2.56 -0.13
C GLY A 76 15.69 -3.15 0.72
N GLY A 77 16.54 -3.96 0.11
CA GLY A 77 17.59 -4.68 0.80
C GLY A 77 17.03 -5.68 1.82
N ALA A 78 17.48 -5.59 3.08
CA ALA A 78 16.86 -6.28 4.22
C ALA A 78 15.48 -5.67 4.51
N ALA A 79 14.50 -6.02 3.72
CA ALA A 79 13.18 -5.41 3.64
C ALA A 79 12.26 -5.84 4.79
N HIS A 80 12.66 -5.56 6.04
CA HIS A 80 11.95 -6.03 7.23
C HIS A 80 10.69 -5.24 7.55
N LEU A 81 10.53 -4.00 7.06
CA LEU A 81 9.41 -3.11 7.39
C LEU A 81 8.03 -3.76 7.21
N PRO A 82 7.70 -4.43 6.08
CA PRO A 82 6.38 -5.02 5.91
C PRO A 82 6.07 -6.10 6.94
N GLY A 83 7.02 -7.00 7.21
CA GLY A 83 6.86 -8.08 8.18
C GLY A 83 6.77 -7.57 9.62
N MET A 84 7.61 -6.60 9.99
CA MET A 84 7.58 -6.00 11.33
C MET A 84 6.26 -5.27 11.58
N VAL A 85 5.73 -4.54 10.60
CA VAL A 85 4.42 -3.89 10.71
C VAL A 85 3.31 -4.93 10.79
N ALA A 86 3.35 -5.98 9.98
CA ALA A 86 2.33 -7.04 9.98
C ALA A 86 2.25 -7.78 11.32
N SER A 87 3.36 -7.89 12.07
CA SER A 87 3.37 -8.52 13.40
C SER A 87 2.72 -7.67 14.50
N LEU A 88 2.43 -6.40 14.23
CA LEU A 88 1.96 -5.40 15.21
C LEU A 88 0.55 -4.88 14.94
N THR A 89 -0.09 -5.31 13.85
CA THR A 89 -1.43 -4.87 13.47
C THR A 89 -2.28 -6.03 12.96
N THR A 90 -3.59 -5.92 13.12
CA THR A 90 -4.56 -6.85 12.52
C THR A 90 -4.95 -6.45 11.10
N LEU A 91 -4.51 -5.27 10.63
CA LEU A 91 -4.81 -4.77 9.29
C LEU A 91 -4.05 -5.57 8.21
N PRO A 92 -4.63 -5.77 7.02
CA PRO A 92 -3.91 -6.31 5.88
C PRO A 92 -2.67 -5.47 5.54
N VAL A 93 -1.51 -6.13 5.43
CA VAL A 93 -0.25 -5.50 5.01
C VAL A 93 0.15 -6.03 3.64
N ILE A 94 0.39 -5.11 2.71
CA ILE A 94 0.86 -5.39 1.35
C ILE A 94 2.31 -4.93 1.24
N GLY A 95 3.22 -5.87 1.07
CA GLY A 95 4.64 -5.61 0.92
C GLY A 95 5.02 -5.34 -0.54
N VAL A 96 5.78 -4.28 -0.75
CA VAL A 96 6.40 -3.94 -2.04
C VAL A 96 7.92 -4.10 -1.91
N PRO A 97 8.50 -5.16 -2.48
CA PRO A 97 9.96 -5.28 -2.57
C PRO A 97 10.52 -4.16 -3.44
N VAL A 98 11.45 -3.37 -2.91
CA VAL A 98 12.04 -2.23 -3.63
C VAL A 98 13.47 -2.57 -4.05
N ASN A 99 13.74 -2.41 -5.35
CA ASN A 99 15.08 -2.64 -5.90
C ASN A 99 16.00 -1.46 -5.61
N VAL A 100 16.87 -1.59 -4.60
CA VAL A 100 17.83 -0.58 -4.18
C VAL A 100 19.25 -1.14 -4.02
N THR A 101 19.47 -2.42 -4.27
CA THR A 101 20.77 -3.10 -4.13
C THR A 101 21.23 -3.69 -5.46
N LYS A 102 22.47 -4.25 -5.46
CA LYS A 102 23.02 -4.96 -6.62
C LYS A 102 22.32 -6.32 -6.91
N LEU A 103 21.46 -6.78 -6.00
CA LEU A 103 20.71 -8.03 -6.16
C LEU A 103 19.38 -7.85 -6.91
N ASN A 104 19.18 -6.69 -7.55
CA ASN A 104 18.01 -6.40 -8.38
C ASN A 104 16.66 -6.64 -7.67
N GLY A 105 16.64 -6.43 -6.35
CA GLY A 105 15.43 -6.58 -5.52
C GLY A 105 15.13 -8.02 -5.07
N LEU A 106 15.96 -9.01 -5.43
CA LEU A 106 15.78 -10.39 -4.97
C LEU A 106 15.89 -10.52 -3.45
N ASP A 107 16.84 -9.81 -2.84
CA ASP A 107 16.99 -9.68 -1.39
C ASP A 107 15.74 -9.12 -0.72
N ALA A 108 15.18 -8.05 -1.26
CA ALA A 108 13.94 -7.46 -0.76
C ALA A 108 12.75 -8.41 -0.96
N LEU A 109 12.63 -9.05 -2.12
CA LEU A 109 11.56 -10.02 -2.39
C LEU A 109 11.59 -11.17 -1.39
N LEU A 110 12.75 -11.80 -1.18
CA LEU A 110 12.89 -12.91 -0.24
C LEU A 110 12.62 -12.47 1.20
N SER A 111 13.06 -11.26 1.59
CA SER A 111 12.78 -10.70 2.93
C SER A 111 11.28 -10.47 3.17
N VAL A 112 10.51 -10.08 2.15
CA VAL A 112 9.08 -9.77 2.28
C VAL A 112 8.22 -11.03 2.18
N VAL A 113 8.58 -12.00 1.32
CA VAL A 113 7.70 -13.15 1.04
C VAL A 113 7.88 -14.31 2.05
N GLN A 114 9.06 -14.44 2.67
CA GLN A 114 9.39 -15.56 3.59
C GLN A 114 8.92 -15.29 5.03
N MET A 115 7.63 -15.00 5.18
CA MET A 115 7.04 -14.74 6.49
C MET A 115 6.74 -16.02 7.26
N PRO A 116 6.90 -16.02 8.60
CA PRO A 116 6.52 -17.17 9.45
C PRO A 116 5.01 -17.38 9.47
N ALA A 117 4.61 -18.61 9.79
CA ALA A 117 3.19 -18.92 10.01
C ALA A 117 2.60 -18.02 11.10
N GLY A 118 1.41 -17.46 10.82
CA GLY A 118 0.69 -16.57 11.73
C GLY A 118 0.92 -15.07 11.49
N VAL A 119 1.92 -14.68 10.69
CA VAL A 119 2.19 -13.27 10.34
C VAL A 119 2.22 -13.09 8.82
N PRO A 120 1.07 -13.06 8.14
CA PRO A 120 1.03 -12.97 6.68
C PRO A 120 1.32 -11.56 6.16
N VAL A 121 2.07 -11.48 5.05
CA VAL A 121 2.23 -10.27 4.22
C VAL A 121 1.87 -10.62 2.79
N ALA A 122 0.96 -9.87 2.16
CA ALA A 122 0.67 -10.02 0.74
C ALA A 122 1.79 -9.36 -0.08
N CYS A 123 2.59 -10.14 -0.78
CA CYS A 123 3.71 -9.60 -1.57
C CYS A 123 3.32 -9.37 -3.04
N VAL A 124 3.73 -8.22 -3.60
CA VAL A 124 3.64 -7.95 -5.04
C VAL A 124 5.02 -8.10 -5.70
N ALA A 125 5.08 -8.03 -7.03
CA ALA A 125 6.35 -8.09 -7.76
C ALA A 125 7.28 -6.93 -7.38
N VAL A 126 8.60 -7.11 -7.58
CA VAL A 126 9.63 -6.08 -7.32
C VAL A 126 9.26 -4.78 -8.06
N ASP A 127 9.33 -3.67 -7.36
CA ASP A 127 9.00 -2.30 -7.80
C ASP A 127 7.54 -2.12 -8.31
N ASN A 128 6.66 -3.12 -8.17
CA ASN A 128 5.28 -3.02 -8.67
C ASN A 128 4.32 -2.46 -7.62
N SER A 129 4.58 -1.23 -7.18
CA SER A 129 3.73 -0.55 -6.21
C SER A 129 2.32 -0.22 -6.75
N TYR A 130 2.13 -0.11 -8.08
CA TYR A 130 0.80 0.03 -8.66
C TYR A 130 -0.10 -1.15 -8.30
N ASN A 131 0.40 -2.38 -8.45
CA ASN A 131 -0.35 -3.57 -8.06
C ASN A 131 -0.64 -3.63 -6.55
N ALA A 132 0.24 -3.09 -5.71
CA ALA A 132 -0.04 -2.96 -4.28
C ALA A 132 -1.22 -2.01 -4.01
N GLY A 133 -1.25 -0.86 -4.68
CA GLY A 133 -2.39 0.06 -4.64
C GLY A 133 -3.68 -0.60 -5.14
N LEU A 134 -3.62 -1.30 -6.26
CA LEU A 134 -4.78 -2.00 -6.82
C LEU A 134 -5.26 -3.15 -5.91
N LEU A 135 -4.35 -3.87 -5.25
CA LEU A 135 -4.70 -4.90 -4.27
C LEU A 135 -5.39 -4.29 -3.05
N ALA A 136 -4.90 -3.16 -2.54
CA ALA A 136 -5.59 -2.42 -1.48
C ALA A 136 -7.01 -2.01 -1.89
N VAL A 137 -7.20 -1.50 -3.12
CA VAL A 137 -8.55 -1.19 -3.65
C VAL A 137 -9.43 -2.45 -3.71
N LYS A 138 -8.88 -3.61 -4.09
CA LYS A 138 -9.63 -4.88 -4.12
C LYS A 138 -10.05 -5.32 -2.71
N ILE A 139 -9.15 -5.23 -1.71
CA ILE A 139 -9.46 -5.54 -0.31
C ILE A 139 -10.60 -4.65 0.18
N LEU A 140 -10.49 -3.32 -0.02
CA LEU A 140 -11.54 -2.38 0.35
C LEU A 140 -12.86 -2.66 -0.42
N GLY A 141 -12.76 -3.08 -1.67
CA GLY A 141 -13.90 -3.43 -2.53
C GLY A 141 -14.71 -4.63 -2.03
N THR A 142 -14.19 -5.45 -1.12
CA THR A 142 -14.98 -6.55 -0.52
C THR A 142 -16.19 -6.05 0.26
N GLN A 143 -16.11 -4.85 0.83
CA GLN A 143 -17.17 -4.21 1.61
C GLN A 143 -17.71 -2.92 0.93
N ASP A 144 -17.12 -2.48 -0.20
CA ASP A 144 -17.48 -1.25 -0.89
C ASP A 144 -17.96 -1.56 -2.33
N GLN A 145 -19.27 -1.52 -2.53
CA GLN A 145 -19.89 -1.82 -3.82
C GLN A 145 -19.48 -0.83 -4.92
N LYS A 146 -19.23 0.45 -4.57
CA LYS A 146 -18.78 1.47 -5.54
C LYS A 146 -17.38 1.14 -6.05
N LEU A 147 -16.48 0.71 -5.17
CA LEU A 147 -15.15 0.25 -5.58
C LEU A 147 -15.24 -1.02 -6.43
N ARG A 148 -16.10 -1.98 -6.10
CA ARG A 148 -16.32 -3.17 -6.95
C ARG A 148 -16.76 -2.83 -8.35
N PHE A 149 -17.67 -1.87 -8.50
CA PHE A 149 -18.09 -1.41 -9.82
C PHE A 149 -16.92 -0.81 -10.62
N LYS A 150 -16.14 0.08 -10.01
CA LYS A 150 -14.93 0.66 -10.63
C LYS A 150 -13.92 -0.42 -11.04
N LEU A 151 -13.69 -1.42 -10.18
CA LEU A 151 -12.77 -2.54 -10.47
C LEU A 151 -13.22 -3.35 -11.69
N ARG A 152 -14.53 -3.64 -11.82
CA ARG A 152 -15.08 -4.33 -13.00
C ARG A 152 -14.87 -3.49 -14.28
N ALA A 153 -15.14 -2.20 -14.23
CA ALA A 153 -14.91 -1.29 -15.35
C ALA A 153 -13.42 -1.25 -15.76
N TYR A 154 -12.52 -1.21 -14.77
CA TYR A 154 -11.08 -1.27 -14.97
C TYR A 154 -10.64 -2.57 -15.66
N GLN A 155 -11.13 -3.74 -15.19
CA GLN A 155 -10.84 -5.04 -15.80
C GLN A 155 -11.31 -5.10 -17.26
N GLU A 156 -12.51 -4.59 -17.56
CA GLU A 156 -13.04 -4.55 -18.93
C GLU A 156 -12.21 -3.61 -19.83
N LYS A 157 -11.73 -2.49 -19.30
CA LYS A 157 -10.79 -1.61 -20.02
C LYS A 157 -9.50 -2.34 -20.39
N LEU A 158 -8.92 -3.11 -19.45
CA LEU A 158 -7.72 -3.91 -19.70
C LEU A 158 -7.99 -4.99 -20.74
N ARG A 159 -9.09 -5.72 -20.61
CA ARG A 159 -9.52 -6.74 -21.58
C ARG A 159 -9.61 -6.16 -23.00
N LYS A 160 -10.31 -5.04 -23.17
CA LYS A 160 -10.47 -4.35 -24.47
C LYS A 160 -9.12 -3.88 -25.03
N LYS A 161 -8.19 -3.45 -24.16
CA LYS A 161 -6.83 -3.07 -24.59
C LYS A 161 -6.09 -4.26 -25.18
N VAL A 162 -6.10 -5.41 -24.50
CA VAL A 162 -5.41 -6.63 -24.98
C VAL A 162 -6.00 -7.17 -26.28
N LEU A 163 -7.33 -7.20 -26.39
CA LEU A 163 -8.02 -7.67 -27.61
C LEU A 163 -7.74 -6.82 -28.87
N LYS A 164 -7.25 -5.57 -28.69
CA LYS A 164 -6.86 -4.69 -29.80
C LYS A 164 -5.39 -4.83 -30.19
N MET A 165 -4.59 -5.60 -29.43
CA MET A 165 -3.20 -5.82 -29.76
C MET A 165 -3.11 -6.75 -30.96
N LYS A 166 -2.32 -6.35 -31.98
CA LYS A 166 -1.96 -7.17 -33.14
C LYS A 166 -0.49 -7.55 -32.99
N VAL A 167 -0.11 -8.76 -33.39
CA VAL A 167 1.27 -9.24 -33.50
C VAL A 167 1.79 -8.92 -34.87
#